data_ca8bc7b9147170a2be27d3fd6a6ce719
#
_entry.id   ca8bc7b9147170a2be27d3fd6a6ce719
#
_cell.length_a   1.000
_cell.length_b   1.000
_cell.length_c   1.000
_cell.angle_alpha   90.00
_cell.angle_beta   90.00
_cell.angle_gamma   90.00
#
_symmetry.space_group_name_H-M   'P 1'
#
loop_
_entity.id
_entity.type
_entity.pdbx_description
1 polymer ?
#
loop_
_entity_poly.entity_id
_entity_poly.type
_entity_poly.pdbx_seq_one_letter_code
_entity_poly.pdbx_strand_id
1 'polypeptide(L)'
;AFTICFFVTFVIYFGGTIAVVALIGLAVFMLIRSQVMYKKRKEKEKGNATIKQLMQSTDNMEILELLRKHTREELGRILEFTEDNFERTVTAFLHENLRGLRRAMGSVKFEKQLVKQMKRTGTLAMCRLDNNTVLEKGLYYYQGNDFASELVYSVGRLCEPCLEHIDNNFKPLDTIQKGEFADVTEDIVYLLQVCRHKLENNDYSNFEEDIHKANELNGQLAHLKREELQRIQSQSGSIKVSMVYLTMIQEAQNIVTYSINLMKVSRKFQAEE
;
A
#
# COMPACT_ATOMS: atom_id res chain seq x y z
N ALA A 1 -58.64 4.48 -25.23
CA ALA A 1 -57.67 5.33 -25.93
C ALA A 1 -56.86 6.21 -24.95
N PHE A 2 -57.47 6.87 -23.96
CA PHE A 2 -56.81 7.80 -23.02
C PHE A 2 -55.75 7.13 -22.11
N THR A 3 -56.02 5.93 -21.61
CA THR A 3 -55.11 5.17 -20.75
C THR A 3 -53.85 4.71 -21.47
N ILE A 4 -53.95 4.35 -22.74
CA ILE A 4 -52.83 3.93 -23.56
C ILE A 4 -51.92 5.10 -23.90
N CYS A 5 -52.50 6.27 -24.26
CA CYS A 5 -51.73 7.51 -24.49
C CYS A 5 -50.97 7.96 -23.22
N PHE A 6 -51.60 7.89 -22.04
CA PHE A 6 -50.96 8.25 -20.78
C PHE A 6 -49.80 7.30 -20.44
N PHE A 7 -49.98 6.00 -20.67
CA PHE A 7 -48.93 5.00 -20.42
C PHE A 7 -47.75 5.18 -21.38
N VAL A 8 -48.01 5.46 -22.65
CA VAL A 8 -46.95 5.68 -23.65
C VAL A 8 -46.17 6.96 -23.36
N THR A 9 -46.86 8.08 -23.02
CA THR A 9 -46.19 9.33 -22.63
C THR A 9 -45.41 9.19 -21.33
N PHE A 10 -45.90 8.43 -20.35
CA PHE A 10 -45.19 8.15 -19.12
C PHE A 10 -43.90 7.33 -19.36
N VAL A 11 -43.95 6.27 -20.18
CA VAL A 11 -42.79 5.43 -20.53
C VAL A 11 -41.76 6.24 -21.33
N ILE A 12 -42.17 7.08 -22.25
CA ILE A 12 -41.26 7.92 -23.03
C ILE A 12 -40.58 8.99 -22.14
N TYR A 13 -41.35 9.62 -21.25
CA TYR A 13 -40.83 10.67 -20.36
C TYR A 13 -39.90 10.10 -19.29
N PHE A 14 -40.27 9.02 -18.63
CA PHE A 14 -39.44 8.34 -17.62
C PHE A 14 -38.22 7.63 -18.26
N GLY A 15 -38.42 6.98 -19.39
CA GLY A 15 -37.31 6.33 -20.13
C GLY A 15 -36.29 7.35 -20.63
N GLY A 16 -36.76 8.52 -21.11
CA GLY A 16 -35.89 9.62 -21.54
C GLY A 16 -35.06 10.20 -20.37
N THR A 17 -35.70 10.45 -19.22
CA THR A 17 -35.01 11.00 -18.03
C THR A 17 -33.98 10.02 -17.46
N ILE A 18 -34.29 8.71 -17.39
CA ILE A 18 -33.38 7.69 -16.95
C ILE A 18 -32.17 7.59 -17.90
N ALA A 19 -32.40 7.67 -19.22
CA ALA A 19 -31.33 7.65 -20.21
C ALA A 19 -30.39 8.86 -20.08
N VAL A 20 -30.92 10.05 -19.85
CA VAL A 20 -30.15 11.29 -19.64
C VAL A 20 -29.31 11.19 -18.35
N VAL A 21 -29.88 10.72 -17.25
CA VAL A 21 -29.17 10.52 -15.98
C VAL A 21 -28.06 9.49 -16.13
N ALA A 22 -28.32 8.39 -16.84
CA ALA A 22 -27.31 7.37 -17.13
C ALA A 22 -26.15 7.92 -18.00
N LEU A 23 -26.44 8.74 -19.01
CA LEU A 23 -25.42 9.38 -19.85
C LEU A 23 -24.59 10.39 -19.05
N ILE A 24 -25.21 11.20 -18.18
CA ILE A 24 -24.48 12.11 -17.29
C ILE A 24 -23.58 11.32 -16.33
N GLY A 25 -24.09 10.24 -15.73
CA GLY A 25 -23.31 9.36 -14.86
C GLY A 25 -22.11 8.75 -15.60
N LEU A 26 -22.31 8.30 -16.83
CA LEU A 26 -21.25 7.75 -17.67
C LEU A 26 -20.21 8.80 -18.06
N ALA A 27 -20.65 10.02 -18.38
CA ALA A 27 -19.76 11.15 -18.68
C ALA A 27 -18.92 11.55 -17.46
N VAL A 28 -19.53 11.66 -16.28
CA VAL A 28 -18.84 11.94 -15.02
C VAL A 28 -17.83 10.82 -14.69
N PHE A 29 -18.24 9.57 -14.85
CA PHE A 29 -17.33 8.42 -14.66
C PHE A 29 -16.14 8.46 -15.63
N MET A 30 -16.38 8.76 -16.91
CA MET A 30 -15.29 8.91 -17.90
C MET A 30 -14.35 10.07 -17.56
N LEU A 31 -14.88 11.21 -17.07
CA LEU A 31 -14.07 12.35 -16.65
C LEU A 31 -13.19 12.01 -15.44
N ILE A 32 -13.75 11.36 -14.42
CA ILE A 32 -12.99 10.92 -13.24
C ILE A 32 -11.90 9.93 -13.67
N ARG A 33 -12.25 8.95 -14.49
CA ARG A 33 -11.27 7.97 -15.02
C ARG A 33 -10.18 8.64 -15.86
N SER A 34 -10.54 9.62 -16.68
CA SER A 34 -9.58 10.40 -17.47
C SER A 34 -8.62 11.19 -16.59
N GLN A 35 -9.12 11.85 -15.54
CA GLN A 35 -8.28 12.61 -14.59
C GLN A 35 -7.31 11.68 -13.82
N VAL A 36 -7.78 10.52 -13.36
CA VAL A 36 -6.93 9.52 -12.69
C VAL A 36 -5.84 9.00 -13.64
N MET A 37 -6.21 8.72 -14.89
CA MET A 37 -5.25 8.27 -15.91
C MET A 37 -4.25 9.38 -16.27
N TYR A 38 -4.71 10.64 -16.35
CA TYR A 38 -3.84 11.79 -16.60
C TYR A 38 -2.83 12.01 -15.46
N LYS A 39 -3.29 11.94 -14.19
CA LYS A 39 -2.42 12.05 -13.02
C LYS A 39 -1.35 10.95 -13.02
N LYS A 40 -1.74 9.69 -13.23
CA LYS A 40 -0.82 8.55 -13.34
C LYS A 40 0.18 8.71 -14.51
N ARG A 41 -0.26 9.24 -15.64
CA ARG A 41 0.60 9.51 -16.79
C ARG A 41 1.64 10.58 -16.48
N LYS A 42 1.22 11.68 -15.84
CA LYS A 42 2.08 12.78 -15.42
C LYS A 42 3.13 12.35 -14.38
N GLU A 43 2.75 11.50 -13.43
CA GLU A 43 3.68 10.91 -12.45
C GLU A 43 4.71 10.00 -13.14
N LYS A 44 4.27 9.15 -14.06
CA LYS A 44 5.16 8.30 -14.85
C LYS A 44 6.10 9.11 -15.76
N GLU A 45 5.63 10.20 -16.34
CA GLU A 45 6.45 11.12 -17.13
C GLU A 45 7.48 11.84 -16.27
N LYS A 46 7.15 12.27 -15.05
CA LYS A 46 8.08 12.86 -14.08
C LYS A 46 9.18 11.86 -13.68
N GLY A 47 8.82 10.64 -13.31
CA GLY A 47 9.78 9.59 -13.00
C GLY A 47 10.72 9.29 -14.17
N ASN A 48 10.19 9.20 -15.39
CA ASN A 48 11.01 9.01 -16.59
C ASN A 48 11.93 10.18 -16.89
N ALA A 49 11.51 11.43 -16.60
CA ALA A 49 12.36 12.62 -16.79
C ALA A 49 13.54 12.64 -15.81
N THR A 50 13.29 12.33 -14.53
CA THR A 50 14.36 12.23 -13.51
C THR A 50 15.35 11.13 -13.86
N ILE A 51 14.88 9.96 -14.27
CA ILE A 51 15.73 8.86 -14.75
C ILE A 51 16.55 9.28 -15.96
N LYS A 52 15.96 10.01 -16.92
CA LYS A 52 16.66 10.48 -18.10
C LYS A 52 17.78 11.48 -17.73
N GLN A 53 17.50 12.43 -16.83
CA GLN A 53 18.51 13.35 -16.31
C GLN A 53 19.64 12.60 -15.61
N LEU A 54 19.30 11.66 -14.73
CA LEU A 54 20.24 10.81 -14.01
C LEU A 54 21.14 10.01 -14.97
N MET A 55 20.61 9.53 -16.09
CA MET A 55 21.38 8.82 -17.12
C MET A 55 22.21 9.74 -18.01
N GLN A 56 21.96 11.03 -18.04
CA GLN A 56 22.70 12.03 -18.85
C GLN A 56 23.79 12.75 -18.07
N SER A 57 23.66 12.88 -16.75
CA SER A 57 24.67 13.55 -15.93
C SER A 57 25.97 12.75 -15.86
N THR A 58 27.09 13.45 -15.79
CA THR A 58 28.45 12.92 -15.60
C THR A 58 29.06 13.34 -14.26
N ASP A 59 28.37 14.23 -13.53
CA ASP A 59 28.81 14.68 -12.21
C ASP A 59 28.29 13.73 -11.12
N ASN A 60 29.20 13.20 -10.31
CA ASN A 60 28.90 12.24 -9.24
C ASN A 60 27.94 12.83 -8.19
N MET A 61 28.14 14.08 -7.79
CA MET A 61 27.28 14.76 -6.82
C MET A 61 25.87 14.97 -7.36
N GLU A 62 25.74 15.40 -8.61
CA GLU A 62 24.45 15.57 -9.27
C GLU A 62 23.71 14.23 -9.40
N ILE A 63 24.42 13.16 -9.78
CA ILE A 63 23.85 11.82 -9.87
C ILE A 63 23.33 11.36 -8.49
N LEU A 64 24.10 11.55 -7.43
CA LEU A 64 23.69 11.17 -6.07
C LEU A 64 22.46 11.94 -5.61
N GLU A 65 22.40 13.24 -5.82
CA GLU A 65 21.24 14.06 -5.44
C GLU A 65 19.98 13.70 -6.23
N LEU A 66 20.09 13.48 -7.52
CA LEU A 66 18.99 13.00 -8.35
C LEU A 66 18.50 11.62 -7.89
N LEU A 67 19.44 10.73 -7.51
CA LEU A 67 19.09 9.40 -6.99
C LEU A 67 18.43 9.49 -5.63
N ARG A 68 18.93 10.34 -4.71
CA ARG A 68 18.29 10.61 -3.40
C ARG A 68 16.86 11.10 -3.56
N LYS A 69 16.65 12.08 -4.44
CA LYS A 69 15.33 12.64 -4.74
C LYS A 69 14.39 11.56 -5.31
N HIS A 70 14.85 10.84 -6.33
CA HIS A 70 14.07 9.78 -6.96
C HIS A 70 13.71 8.68 -5.96
N THR A 71 14.66 8.27 -5.11
CA THR A 71 14.44 7.27 -4.08
C THR A 71 13.37 7.72 -3.08
N ARG A 72 13.41 8.98 -2.60
CA ARG A 72 12.37 9.52 -1.71
C ARG A 72 10.98 9.47 -2.35
N GLU A 73 10.86 9.91 -3.59
CA GLU A 73 9.58 9.90 -4.31
C GLU A 73 9.03 8.47 -4.47
N GLU A 74 9.88 7.51 -4.83
CA GLU A 74 9.47 6.11 -5.01
C GLU A 74 9.13 5.40 -3.69
N LEU A 75 9.92 5.63 -2.63
CA LEU A 75 9.66 5.05 -1.32
C LEU A 75 8.40 5.64 -0.67
N GLY A 76 8.17 6.96 -0.84
CA GLY A 76 6.93 7.62 -0.40
C GLY A 76 5.71 7.02 -1.09
N ARG A 77 5.78 6.80 -2.40
CA ARG A 77 4.73 6.14 -3.19
C ARG A 77 4.46 4.70 -2.72
N ILE A 78 5.49 3.95 -2.32
CA ILE A 78 5.33 2.59 -1.80
C ILE A 78 4.69 2.60 -0.41
N LEU A 79 5.02 3.56 0.45
CA LEU A 79 4.36 3.72 1.75
C LEU A 79 2.88 4.10 1.57
N GLU A 80 2.56 5.03 0.66
CA GLU A 80 1.17 5.37 0.30
C GLU A 80 0.41 4.14 -0.23
N PHE A 81 1.02 3.37 -1.13
CA PHE A 81 0.45 2.11 -1.61
C PHE A 81 0.19 1.13 -0.47
N THR A 82 1.14 0.98 0.45
CA THR A 82 1.06 0.05 1.59
C THR A 82 -0.08 0.46 2.52
N GLU A 83 -0.15 1.74 2.88
CA GLU A 83 -1.22 2.36 3.67
C GLU A 83 -2.60 2.04 3.06
N ASP A 84 -2.83 2.51 1.82
CA ASP A 84 -4.10 2.36 1.11
C ASP A 84 -4.56 0.90 0.96
N ASN A 85 -3.65 0.01 0.60
CA ASN A 85 -4.02 -1.37 0.30
C ASN A 85 -4.04 -2.28 1.54
N PHE A 86 -3.29 -1.95 2.60
CA PHE A 86 -3.43 -2.59 3.91
C PHE A 86 -4.81 -2.30 4.49
N GLU A 87 -5.18 -1.02 4.65
CA GLU A 87 -6.47 -0.59 5.18
C GLU A 87 -7.64 -1.15 4.34
N ARG A 88 -7.55 -1.02 3.02
CA ARG A 88 -8.57 -1.54 2.09
C ARG A 88 -8.73 -3.05 2.18
N THR A 89 -7.65 -3.80 2.33
CA THR A 89 -7.69 -5.26 2.48
C THR A 89 -8.38 -5.65 3.77
N VAL A 90 -7.97 -5.05 4.90
CA VAL A 90 -8.56 -5.31 6.21
C VAL A 90 -10.04 -4.95 6.21
N THR A 91 -10.38 -3.73 5.82
CA THR A 91 -11.77 -3.27 5.76
C THR A 91 -12.63 -4.17 4.87
N ALA A 92 -12.13 -4.54 3.69
CA ALA A 92 -12.86 -5.43 2.78
C ALA A 92 -13.05 -6.83 3.38
N PHE A 93 -12.08 -7.35 4.12
CA PHE A 93 -12.17 -8.65 4.79
C PHE A 93 -13.15 -8.62 5.96
N LEU A 94 -13.07 -7.64 6.85
CA LEU A 94 -13.96 -7.50 8.00
C LEU A 94 -15.44 -7.35 7.61
N HIS A 95 -15.70 -6.74 6.44
CA HIS A 95 -17.02 -6.57 5.85
C HIS A 95 -17.38 -7.63 4.79
N GLU A 96 -16.61 -8.69 4.66
CA GLU A 96 -16.84 -9.81 3.73
C GLU A 96 -17.01 -9.35 2.26
N ASN A 97 -16.30 -8.26 1.88
CA ASN A 97 -16.40 -7.63 0.57
C ASN A 97 -15.43 -8.27 -0.45
N LEU A 98 -15.87 -9.36 -1.08
CA LEU A 98 -15.09 -10.09 -2.10
C LEU A 98 -14.59 -9.19 -3.25
N ARG A 99 -15.41 -8.24 -3.70
CA ARG A 99 -15.02 -7.32 -4.78
C ARG A 99 -13.91 -6.37 -4.35
N GLY A 100 -13.94 -5.91 -3.10
CA GLY A 100 -12.89 -5.09 -2.48
C GLY A 100 -11.56 -5.85 -2.46
N LEU A 101 -11.55 -7.09 -1.98
CA LEU A 101 -10.37 -7.95 -1.91
C LEU A 101 -9.78 -8.25 -3.31
N ARG A 102 -10.63 -8.56 -4.30
CA ARG A 102 -10.16 -8.77 -5.69
C ARG A 102 -9.52 -7.52 -6.29
N ARG A 103 -10.01 -6.32 -5.97
CA ARG A 103 -9.40 -5.05 -6.40
C ARG A 103 -8.05 -4.82 -5.70
N ALA A 104 -7.97 -5.04 -4.38
CA ALA A 104 -6.73 -4.94 -3.63
C ALA A 104 -5.66 -5.90 -4.20
N MET A 105 -6.01 -7.16 -4.45
CA MET A 105 -5.11 -8.14 -5.08
C MET A 105 -4.65 -7.70 -6.47
N GLY A 106 -5.54 -7.10 -7.28
CA GLY A 106 -5.18 -6.52 -8.58
C GLY A 106 -4.15 -5.40 -8.44
N SER A 107 -4.33 -4.50 -7.47
CA SER A 107 -3.37 -3.43 -7.15
C SER A 107 -2.02 -3.98 -6.71
N VAL A 108 -1.99 -5.00 -5.85
CA VAL A 108 -0.76 -5.66 -5.39
C VAL A 108 0.00 -6.29 -6.56
N LYS A 109 -0.68 -6.99 -7.47
CA LYS A 109 -0.02 -7.60 -8.64
C LYS A 109 0.65 -6.55 -9.52
N PHE A 110 0.01 -5.41 -9.72
CA PHE A 110 0.56 -4.31 -10.48
C PHE A 110 1.76 -3.68 -9.77
N GLU A 111 1.65 -3.41 -8.46
CA GLU A 111 2.70 -2.80 -7.68
C GLU A 111 3.97 -3.67 -7.58
N LYS A 112 3.82 -5.00 -7.49
CA LYS A 112 4.95 -5.94 -7.56
C LYS A 112 5.79 -5.79 -8.86
N GLN A 113 5.16 -5.42 -9.97
CA GLN A 113 5.87 -5.16 -11.22
C GLN A 113 6.60 -3.81 -11.20
N LEU A 114 5.99 -2.77 -10.62
CA LEU A 114 6.61 -1.45 -10.48
C LEU A 114 7.85 -1.51 -9.59
N VAL A 115 7.78 -2.20 -8.46
CA VAL A 115 8.93 -2.37 -7.55
C VAL A 115 10.10 -3.09 -8.23
N LYS A 116 9.84 -4.09 -9.05
CA LYS A 116 10.89 -4.75 -9.86
C LYS A 116 11.54 -3.78 -10.84
N GLN A 117 10.74 -2.91 -11.48
CA GLN A 117 11.26 -1.88 -12.39
C GLN A 117 12.09 -0.85 -11.64
N MET A 118 11.61 -0.37 -10.48
CA MET A 118 12.32 0.56 -9.61
C MET A 118 13.72 0.03 -9.23
N LYS A 119 13.79 -1.23 -8.74
CA LYS A 119 15.07 -1.87 -8.41
C LYS A 119 16.05 -1.89 -9.59
N ARG A 120 15.59 -2.27 -10.78
CA ARG A 120 16.46 -2.29 -11.99
C ARG A 120 16.99 -0.91 -12.33
N THR A 121 16.13 0.09 -12.34
CA THR A 121 16.51 1.47 -12.69
C THR A 121 17.50 2.04 -11.69
N GLY A 122 17.24 1.87 -10.42
CA GLY A 122 18.12 2.38 -9.38
C GLY A 122 19.45 1.64 -9.31
N THR A 123 19.51 0.34 -9.58
CA THR A 123 20.78 -0.38 -9.70
C THR A 123 21.63 0.19 -10.83
N LEU A 124 21.02 0.49 -11.99
CA LEU A 124 21.74 1.14 -13.10
C LEU A 124 22.25 2.53 -12.73
N ALA A 125 21.51 3.28 -11.91
CA ALA A 125 21.93 4.58 -11.41
C ALA A 125 23.12 4.47 -10.44
N MET A 126 23.05 3.52 -9.49
CA MET A 126 24.15 3.25 -8.55
C MET A 126 25.44 2.84 -9.25
N CYS A 127 25.39 2.10 -10.36
CA CYS A 127 26.55 1.72 -11.15
C CYS A 127 27.27 2.93 -11.83
N ARG A 128 26.69 4.12 -11.81
CA ARG A 128 27.28 5.33 -12.38
C ARG A 128 28.03 6.19 -11.35
N LEU A 129 27.79 5.93 -10.07
CA LEU A 129 28.49 6.59 -8.98
C LEU A 129 29.91 6.05 -8.83
N ASP A 130 30.80 6.87 -8.29
CA ASP A 130 32.14 6.43 -7.96
C ASP A 130 32.18 5.37 -6.84
N ASN A 131 33.28 4.63 -6.75
CA ASN A 131 33.41 3.51 -5.83
C ASN A 131 33.25 3.91 -4.35
N ASN A 132 33.72 5.10 -3.95
CA ASN A 132 33.64 5.55 -2.56
C ASN A 132 32.17 5.81 -2.18
N THR A 133 31.43 6.55 -2.99
CA THR A 133 30.01 6.81 -2.81
C THR A 133 29.19 5.50 -2.78
N VAL A 134 29.51 4.55 -3.66
CA VAL A 134 28.84 3.23 -3.66
C VAL A 134 29.14 2.44 -2.39
N LEU A 135 30.36 2.47 -1.87
CA LEU A 135 30.72 1.77 -0.62
C LEU A 135 30.00 2.40 0.59
N GLU A 136 29.85 3.71 0.63
CA GLU A 136 29.23 4.40 1.77
C GLU A 136 27.70 4.36 1.74
N LYS A 137 27.10 4.61 0.60
CA LYS A 137 25.64 4.78 0.46
C LYS A 137 24.94 3.58 -0.13
N GLY A 138 25.63 2.72 -0.89
CA GLY A 138 25.04 1.62 -1.63
C GLY A 138 24.31 0.62 -0.75
N LEU A 139 24.89 0.26 0.40
CA LEU A 139 24.26 -0.66 1.35
C LEU A 139 22.87 -0.17 1.78
N TYR A 140 22.76 1.10 2.16
CA TYR A 140 21.51 1.69 2.61
C TYR A 140 20.49 1.80 1.47
N TYR A 141 20.95 2.12 0.27
CA TYR A 141 20.12 2.13 -0.92
C TYR A 141 19.49 0.76 -1.22
N TYR A 142 20.31 -0.31 -1.24
CA TYR A 142 19.81 -1.65 -1.54
C TYR A 142 18.90 -2.18 -0.42
N GLN A 143 19.25 -1.97 0.85
CA GLN A 143 18.39 -2.33 1.98
C GLN A 143 17.04 -1.58 1.94
N GLY A 144 17.03 -0.29 1.59
CA GLY A 144 15.81 0.48 1.43
C GLY A 144 14.89 -0.10 0.36
N ASN A 145 15.44 -0.47 -0.79
CA ASN A 145 14.69 -1.14 -1.85
C ASN A 145 14.18 -2.53 -1.46
N ASP A 146 14.91 -3.26 -0.62
CA ASP A 146 14.47 -4.56 -0.12
C ASP A 146 13.30 -4.41 0.86
N PHE A 147 13.40 -3.50 1.85
CA PHE A 147 12.29 -3.23 2.76
C PHE A 147 11.04 -2.70 2.04
N ALA A 148 11.21 -1.83 1.05
CA ALA A 148 10.11 -1.36 0.21
C ALA A 148 9.43 -2.51 -0.55
N SER A 149 10.21 -3.46 -1.05
CA SER A 149 9.66 -4.65 -1.71
C SER A 149 8.91 -5.54 -0.74
N GLU A 150 9.46 -5.75 0.46
CA GLU A 150 8.82 -6.56 1.49
C GLU A 150 7.50 -5.95 1.97
N LEU A 151 7.37 -4.61 2.02
CA LEU A 151 6.09 -3.96 2.29
C LEU A 151 5.02 -4.36 1.27
N VAL A 152 5.34 -4.26 -0.02
CA VAL A 152 4.41 -4.65 -1.09
C VAL A 152 4.09 -6.15 -1.04
N TYR A 153 5.08 -7.00 -0.73
CA TYR A 153 4.87 -8.44 -0.60
C TYR A 153 4.05 -8.79 0.63
N SER A 154 4.22 -8.09 1.77
CA SER A 154 3.43 -8.29 2.98
C SER A 154 1.95 -7.96 2.76
N VAL A 155 1.64 -6.86 2.07
CA VAL A 155 0.26 -6.56 1.66
C VAL A 155 -0.31 -7.70 0.78
N GLY A 156 0.51 -8.26 -0.09
CA GLY A 156 0.09 -9.40 -0.92
C GLY A 156 -0.18 -10.67 -0.12
N ARG A 157 0.70 -11.01 0.83
CA ARG A 157 0.56 -12.18 1.73
C ARG A 157 -0.61 -12.01 2.71
N LEU A 158 -0.97 -10.76 3.04
CA LEU A 158 -2.19 -10.44 3.79
C LEU A 158 -3.44 -10.63 2.93
N CYS A 159 -3.45 -10.06 1.72
CA CYS A 159 -4.63 -10.02 0.88
C CYS A 159 -5.05 -11.39 0.32
N GLU A 160 -4.09 -12.24 -0.03
CA GLU A 160 -4.34 -13.54 -0.68
C GLU A 160 -5.13 -14.49 0.22
N PRO A 161 -4.74 -14.78 1.49
CA PRO A 161 -5.52 -15.63 2.38
C PRO A 161 -6.88 -15.03 2.75
N CYS A 162 -6.97 -13.70 2.89
CA CYS A 162 -8.25 -13.02 3.13
C CYS A 162 -9.21 -13.22 1.94
N LEU A 163 -8.70 -13.10 0.72
CA LEU A 163 -9.48 -13.34 -0.50
C LEU A 163 -9.95 -14.80 -0.59
N GLU A 164 -9.04 -15.76 -0.38
CA GLU A 164 -9.37 -17.18 -0.40
C GLU A 164 -10.40 -17.55 0.66
N HIS A 165 -10.29 -16.97 1.86
CA HIS A 165 -11.21 -17.22 2.96
C HIS A 165 -12.65 -16.83 2.60
N ILE A 166 -12.85 -15.64 2.02
CA ILE A 166 -14.18 -15.16 1.63
C ILE A 166 -14.68 -15.89 0.37
N ASP A 167 -13.82 -16.14 -0.61
CA ASP A 167 -14.18 -16.81 -1.87
C ASP A 167 -14.66 -18.26 -1.62
N ASN A 168 -14.11 -18.93 -0.61
CA ASN A 168 -14.49 -20.26 -0.17
C ASN A 168 -15.66 -20.27 0.85
N ASN A 169 -16.27 -19.14 1.15
CA ASN A 169 -17.38 -19.00 2.11
C ASN A 169 -17.06 -19.60 3.50
N PHE A 170 -15.81 -19.43 3.98
CA PHE A 170 -15.47 -19.83 5.34
C PHE A 170 -16.14 -18.89 6.36
N LYS A 171 -16.28 -19.34 7.61
CA LYS A 171 -16.89 -18.54 8.68
C LYS A 171 -16.11 -17.22 8.85
N PRO A 172 -16.80 -16.09 9.04
CA PRO A 172 -16.13 -14.81 9.32
C PRO A 172 -15.42 -14.83 10.67
N LEU A 173 -14.56 -13.86 10.91
CA LEU A 173 -14.03 -13.55 12.23
C LEU A 173 -15.18 -13.28 13.20
N ASP A 174 -15.01 -13.64 14.47
CA ASP A 174 -15.95 -13.24 15.50
C ASP A 174 -15.87 -11.74 15.81
N THR A 175 -16.80 -11.25 16.64
CA THR A 175 -16.90 -9.83 16.96
C THR A 175 -15.67 -9.33 17.72
N ILE A 176 -15.06 -10.17 18.57
CA ILE A 176 -13.86 -9.82 19.33
C ILE A 176 -12.68 -9.68 18.39
N GLN A 177 -12.41 -10.70 17.57
CA GLN A 177 -11.33 -10.68 16.57
C GLN A 177 -11.46 -9.49 15.59
N LYS A 178 -12.71 -9.17 15.16
CA LYS A 178 -12.98 -8.03 14.28
C LYS A 178 -12.62 -6.70 14.96
N GLY A 179 -13.02 -6.52 16.23
CA GLY A 179 -12.72 -5.31 17.00
C GLY A 179 -11.22 -5.14 17.26
N GLU A 180 -10.58 -6.18 17.81
CA GLU A 180 -9.14 -6.20 18.10
C GLU A 180 -8.30 -5.84 16.86
N PHE A 181 -8.64 -6.38 15.69
CA PHE A 181 -7.87 -6.12 14.48
C PHE A 181 -8.18 -4.76 13.85
N ALA A 182 -9.41 -4.25 14.02
CA ALA A 182 -9.77 -2.91 13.57
C ALA A 182 -8.96 -1.84 14.33
N ASP A 183 -8.88 -1.94 15.65
CA ASP A 183 -8.13 -0.99 16.50
C ASP A 183 -6.64 -0.93 16.10
N VAL A 184 -6.01 -2.10 15.97
CA VAL A 184 -4.60 -2.18 15.55
C VAL A 184 -4.39 -1.69 14.11
N THR A 185 -5.39 -1.84 13.25
CA THR A 185 -5.32 -1.33 11.86
C THR A 185 -5.21 0.18 11.81
N GLU A 186 -5.96 0.92 12.63
CA GLU A 186 -5.88 2.38 12.72
C GLU A 186 -4.49 2.85 13.13
N ASP A 187 -3.90 2.19 14.13
CA ASP A 187 -2.55 2.50 14.61
C ASP A 187 -1.47 2.23 13.56
N ILE A 188 -1.60 1.14 12.79
CA ILE A 188 -0.67 0.80 11.69
C ILE A 188 -0.77 1.82 10.57
N VAL A 189 -1.99 2.19 10.17
CA VAL A 189 -2.24 3.21 9.14
C VAL A 189 -1.62 4.54 9.56
N TYR A 190 -1.83 4.96 10.82
CA TYR A 190 -1.21 6.17 11.36
C TYR A 190 0.33 6.11 11.32
N LEU A 191 0.94 4.99 11.72
CA LEU A 191 2.39 4.81 11.64
C LEU A 191 2.90 4.92 10.19
N LEU A 192 2.21 4.33 9.21
CA LEU A 192 2.56 4.42 7.79
C LEU A 192 2.50 5.86 7.28
N GLN A 193 1.48 6.64 7.70
CA GLN A 193 1.34 8.06 7.37
C GLN A 193 2.50 8.88 7.94
N VAL A 194 2.86 8.64 9.20
CA VAL A 194 4.01 9.30 9.84
C VAL A 194 5.30 8.97 9.10
N CYS A 195 5.56 7.71 8.79
CA CYS A 195 6.73 7.27 8.02
C CYS A 195 6.78 7.96 6.64
N ARG A 196 5.65 7.98 5.92
CA ARG A 196 5.55 8.63 4.61
C ARG A 196 5.85 10.12 4.69
N HIS A 197 5.20 10.84 5.62
CA HIS A 197 5.39 12.28 5.79
C HIS A 197 6.84 12.65 6.10
N LYS A 198 7.49 11.92 7.02
CA LYS A 198 8.89 12.14 7.37
C LYS A 198 9.83 11.88 6.18
N LEU A 199 9.60 10.82 5.45
CA LEU A 199 10.40 10.47 4.27
C LEU A 199 10.26 11.53 3.17
N GLU A 200 9.03 11.95 2.84
CA GLU A 200 8.77 12.94 1.79
C GLU A 200 9.40 14.30 2.10
N ASN A 201 9.37 14.72 3.37
CA ASN A 201 9.95 15.98 3.83
C ASN A 201 11.44 15.89 4.23
N ASN A 202 12.02 14.70 4.17
CA ASN A 202 13.39 14.43 4.66
C ASN A 202 13.57 14.88 6.12
N ASP A 203 12.51 14.77 6.94
CA ASP A 203 12.50 15.15 8.34
C ASP A 203 12.43 13.92 9.24
N TYR A 204 13.53 13.64 9.91
CA TYR A 204 13.65 12.51 10.84
C TYR A 204 13.70 12.97 12.31
N SER A 205 13.15 14.15 12.59
CA SER A 205 12.98 14.62 13.97
C SER A 205 12.11 13.66 14.77
N ASN A 206 12.43 13.47 16.04
CA ASN A 206 11.72 12.58 16.96
C ASN A 206 11.58 11.11 16.47
N PHE A 207 12.49 10.67 15.61
CA PHE A 207 12.41 9.31 15.02
C PHE A 207 12.50 8.19 16.06
N GLU A 208 13.16 8.42 17.19
CA GLU A 208 13.22 7.45 18.31
C GLU A 208 11.84 7.22 18.95
N GLU A 209 10.98 8.24 18.99
CA GLU A 209 9.59 8.08 19.45
C GLU A 209 8.76 7.22 18.48
N ASP A 210 9.00 7.35 17.18
CA ASP A 210 8.32 6.51 16.18
C ASP A 210 8.76 5.04 16.30
N ILE A 211 10.06 4.80 16.58
CA ILE A 211 10.56 3.45 16.86
C ILE A 211 9.88 2.89 18.12
N HIS A 212 9.73 3.69 19.17
CA HIS A 212 9.06 3.26 20.41
C HIS A 212 7.61 2.87 20.13
N LYS A 213 6.84 3.71 19.44
CA LYS A 213 5.45 3.43 19.04
C LYS A 213 5.34 2.16 18.19
N ALA A 214 6.24 1.97 17.24
CA ALA A 214 6.26 0.74 16.43
C ALA A 214 6.55 -0.51 17.27
N ASN A 215 7.43 -0.42 18.28
CA ASN A 215 7.70 -1.52 19.21
C ASN A 215 6.47 -1.82 20.10
N GLU A 216 5.76 -0.81 20.58
CA GLU A 216 4.51 -0.97 21.32
C GLU A 216 3.46 -1.69 20.46
N LEU A 217 3.30 -1.25 19.21
CA LEU A 217 2.38 -1.84 18.24
C LEU A 217 2.73 -3.30 17.93
N ASN A 218 4.01 -3.62 17.75
CA ASN A 218 4.47 -5.00 17.62
C ASN A 218 4.21 -5.82 18.88
N GLY A 219 4.27 -5.22 20.06
CA GLY A 219 3.90 -5.84 21.34
C GLY A 219 2.41 -6.18 21.40
N GLN A 220 1.54 -5.27 20.97
CA GLN A 220 0.08 -5.50 20.87
C GLN A 220 -0.23 -6.64 19.90
N LEU A 221 0.35 -6.62 18.69
CA LEU A 221 0.20 -7.70 17.72
C LEU A 221 0.69 -9.06 18.25
N ALA A 222 1.79 -9.08 18.99
CA ALA A 222 2.28 -10.30 19.64
C ALA A 222 1.34 -10.78 20.74
N HIS A 223 0.63 -9.88 21.42
CA HIS A 223 -0.41 -10.24 22.38
C HIS A 223 -1.60 -10.90 21.69
N LEU A 224 -2.14 -10.28 20.64
CA LEU A 224 -3.25 -10.86 19.84
C LEU A 224 -2.90 -12.25 19.30
N LYS A 225 -1.66 -12.44 18.86
CA LYS A 225 -1.16 -13.75 18.40
C LYS A 225 -1.19 -14.81 19.50
N ARG A 226 -0.78 -14.45 20.72
CA ARG A 226 -0.82 -15.39 21.89
C ARG A 226 -2.25 -15.75 22.27
N GLU A 227 -3.15 -14.77 22.30
CA GLU A 227 -4.57 -15.01 22.61
C GLU A 227 -5.21 -15.94 21.58
N GLU A 228 -4.93 -15.73 20.28
CA GLU A 228 -5.46 -16.62 19.25
C GLU A 228 -4.92 -18.03 19.36
N LEU A 229 -3.65 -18.22 19.70
CA LEU A 229 -3.08 -19.55 19.96
C LEU A 229 -3.76 -20.23 21.16
N GLN A 230 -4.14 -19.49 22.21
CA GLN A 230 -4.91 -20.01 23.34
C GLN A 230 -6.34 -20.39 22.94
N ARG A 231 -6.99 -19.61 22.06
CA ARG A 231 -8.31 -19.94 21.47
C ARG A 231 -8.25 -21.26 20.69
N ILE A 232 -7.18 -21.50 19.92
CA ILE A 232 -6.97 -22.77 19.21
C ILE A 232 -6.82 -23.93 20.21
N GLN A 233 -6.02 -23.77 21.26
CA GLN A 233 -5.80 -24.81 22.27
C GLN A 233 -7.07 -25.19 23.02
N SER A 234 -7.94 -24.20 23.30
CA SER A 234 -9.23 -24.43 23.96
C SER A 234 -10.31 -25.01 23.03
N GLN A 235 -9.98 -25.27 21.77
CA GLN A 235 -10.90 -25.72 20.71
C GLN A 235 -12.14 -24.81 20.55
N SER A 236 -12.01 -23.53 20.90
CA SER A 236 -13.10 -22.54 20.91
C SER A 236 -13.27 -21.83 19.57
N GLY A 237 -13.01 -22.46 18.43
CA GLY A 237 -13.16 -21.79 17.15
C GLY A 237 -12.92 -22.66 15.93
N SER A 238 -13.09 -22.05 14.75
CA SER A 238 -12.76 -22.69 13.48
C SER A 238 -11.28 -22.55 13.18
N ILE A 239 -10.55 -23.63 12.97
CA ILE A 239 -9.14 -23.64 12.59
C ILE A 239 -8.89 -22.76 11.35
N LYS A 240 -9.81 -22.72 10.38
CA LYS A 240 -9.68 -21.89 9.18
C LYS A 240 -9.71 -20.39 9.50
N VAL A 241 -10.57 -20.00 10.45
CA VAL A 241 -10.65 -18.62 10.96
C VAL A 241 -9.34 -18.24 11.67
N SER A 242 -8.90 -19.09 12.58
CA SER A 242 -7.64 -18.84 13.32
C SER A 242 -6.43 -18.75 12.40
N MET A 243 -6.35 -19.58 11.35
CA MET A 243 -5.23 -19.52 10.39
C MET A 243 -5.19 -18.19 9.63
N VAL A 244 -6.31 -17.70 9.10
CA VAL A 244 -6.33 -16.42 8.40
C VAL A 244 -6.02 -15.27 9.36
N TYR A 245 -6.57 -15.30 10.59
CA TYR A 245 -6.33 -14.28 11.60
C TYR A 245 -4.86 -14.22 12.03
N LEU A 246 -4.22 -15.36 12.29
CA LEU A 246 -2.78 -15.43 12.58
C LEU A 246 -1.92 -14.93 11.43
N THR A 247 -2.32 -15.19 10.18
CA THR A 247 -1.62 -14.65 9.01
C THR A 247 -1.77 -13.13 8.93
N MET A 248 -2.97 -12.61 9.22
CA MET A 248 -3.20 -11.16 9.26
C MET A 248 -2.31 -10.49 10.31
N ILE A 249 -2.24 -11.02 11.53
CA ILE A 249 -1.37 -10.53 12.59
C ILE A 249 0.11 -10.57 12.16
N GLN A 250 0.55 -11.68 11.57
CA GLN A 250 1.95 -11.82 11.15
C GLN A 250 2.33 -10.81 10.06
N GLU A 251 1.49 -10.60 9.04
CA GLU A 251 1.81 -9.66 7.98
C GLU A 251 1.67 -8.20 8.46
N ALA A 252 0.78 -7.91 9.41
CA ALA A 252 0.73 -6.62 10.10
C ALA A 252 2.05 -6.32 10.85
N GLN A 253 2.61 -7.29 11.60
CA GLN A 253 3.92 -7.18 12.24
C GLN A 253 5.05 -6.95 11.22
N ASN A 254 5.01 -7.64 10.10
CA ASN A 254 5.98 -7.47 9.02
C ASN A 254 5.91 -6.04 8.45
N ILE A 255 4.71 -5.51 8.20
CA ILE A 255 4.51 -4.13 7.70
C ILE A 255 5.08 -3.10 8.69
N VAL A 256 4.76 -3.20 9.97
CA VAL A 256 5.31 -2.31 11.03
C VAL A 256 6.85 -2.37 11.04
N THR A 257 7.41 -3.57 11.06
CA THR A 257 8.85 -3.79 11.13
C THR A 257 9.58 -3.25 9.90
N TYR A 258 9.07 -3.55 8.70
CA TYR A 258 9.69 -3.09 7.45
C TYR A 258 9.56 -1.57 7.27
N SER A 259 8.47 -0.95 7.72
CA SER A 259 8.31 0.50 7.66
C SER A 259 9.36 1.22 8.49
N ILE A 260 9.59 0.81 9.73
CA ILE A 260 10.62 1.40 10.59
C ILE A 260 12.04 1.11 10.07
N ASN A 261 12.30 -0.08 9.56
CA ASN A 261 13.60 -0.41 9.00
C ASN A 261 13.85 0.39 7.70
N LEU A 262 12.84 0.58 6.87
CA LEU A 262 12.91 1.47 5.71
C LEU A 262 13.29 2.89 6.11
N MET A 263 12.68 3.44 7.16
CA MET A 263 12.99 4.77 7.67
C MET A 263 14.43 4.88 8.20
N LYS A 264 14.92 3.86 8.93
CA LYS A 264 16.30 3.80 9.42
C LYS A 264 17.32 3.88 8.31
N VAL A 265 17.14 3.09 7.26
CA VAL A 265 18.08 3.07 6.13
C VAL A 265 17.93 4.29 5.23
N SER A 266 16.71 4.80 5.05
CA SER A 266 16.45 6.03 4.29
C SER A 266 17.13 7.23 4.93
N ARG A 267 17.05 7.38 6.26
CA ARG A 267 17.77 8.44 7.00
C ARG A 267 19.28 8.40 6.73
N LYS A 268 19.88 7.20 6.75
CA LYS A 268 21.32 7.03 6.48
C LYS A 268 21.68 7.28 5.02
N PHE A 269 20.83 6.89 4.09
CA PHE A 269 21.03 7.16 2.67
C PHE A 269 20.93 8.65 2.34
N GLN A 270 20.00 9.38 2.97
CA GLN A 270 19.75 10.79 2.75
C GLN A 270 20.73 11.71 3.52
N ALA A 271 21.41 11.21 4.55
CA ALA A 271 22.35 12.02 5.33
C ALA A 271 23.48 12.55 4.44
N GLU A 272 23.74 13.86 4.56
CA GLU A 272 24.97 14.48 4.10
C GLU A 272 26.11 14.05 5.03
N GLU A 273 27.32 14.03 4.54
CA GLU A 273 28.51 13.72 5.32
C GLU A 273 28.79 14.78 6.40
#